data_d1b4850beda21a7964318e9841fdbb13
#
_entry.id   d1b4850beda21a7964318e9841fdbb13
#
_cell.length_a   1.000
_cell.length_b   1.000
_cell.length_c   1.000
_cell.angle_alpha   90.00
_cell.angle_beta   90.00
_cell.angle_gamma   90.00
#
_symmetry.space_group_name_H-M   'P 1'
#
loop_
_entity.id
_entity.type
_entity.pdbx_description
1 polymer ?
#
loop_
_entity_poly.entity_id
_entity_poly.type
_entity_poly.pdbx_seq_one_letter_code
_entity_poly.pdbx_strand_id
1 'polypeptide(L)'
;TAILIEDGASLKNVQPLELIDFTSLTNTDGKEPEVRKYSEPFDMRVTFRNVKFGRFGINNSLQFVYPSFVRLGNEANSLIRKSSSLDDDTEKLCTYSSPKRFLWDNKPSKEEWRFLVMKDEPSDDGILNIPGLSKYLKSDGTIDEAGNGGSSYHYSRRSLMTLAFLEMLMQAWGQVNEHYYRYSHGNKSMPRRISRLIVTCPTAMSHLEREAMVNCANDAIRLISLFYGKDITTEVYPIYHKEVQSWYYDEATCSQLVYMYGEISQKYKGCCKEFFNLYGKEKEDTTLTIGSLDIGAGTTDLMINEYSYEEDNVTKVKPVSKFYDSFYFAGDDMMKALVKNVMLIDEGNNSSAFRTALSNMGRREYRQLMKNFFGPDYNGQTVVDRKLRRDFNVQYSVPLMNYFLSLLSNQSRDCTIEYKDVFADCEPNQYVIEGFKNKTGIDITKLVWNFSYDYVSSIVKREFEPLLRKISAIMYAYSCDIIILSGRPSSLPAIREVFLKYYPVAPNRLIVLNNYYVGDWYPFSNNARASRDVTPLLI
;
A
#
# COMPACT_ATOMS: atom_id res chain seq x y z
N THR A 1 2.32 8.59 3.76
CA THR A 1 1.64 9.76 4.36
C THR A 1 2.65 10.84 4.67
N ALA A 2 2.34 12.09 4.36
CA ALA A 2 3.19 13.25 4.62
C ALA A 2 2.42 14.31 5.42
N ILE A 3 3.17 15.11 6.17
CA ILE A 3 2.66 16.23 6.96
C ILE A 3 3.18 17.53 6.33
N LEU A 4 2.27 18.45 6.01
CA LEU A 4 2.60 19.80 5.60
C LEU A 4 2.32 20.76 6.76
N ILE A 5 3.31 21.55 7.14
CA ILE A 5 3.17 22.57 8.19
C ILE A 5 2.85 23.92 7.52
N GLU A 6 1.71 24.49 7.87
CA GLU A 6 1.28 25.80 7.41
C GLU A 6 1.79 26.92 8.32
N ASP A 7 3.08 27.15 8.35
CA ASP A 7 3.68 28.34 8.97
C ASP A 7 4.33 29.16 7.86
N GLY A 8 3.54 29.68 6.93
CA GLY A 8 4.02 30.47 5.81
C GLY A 8 4.24 29.70 4.51
N ALA A 9 3.38 28.76 4.21
CA ALA A 9 3.15 28.17 2.86
C ALA A 9 4.39 27.74 2.04
N SER A 10 5.48 27.36 2.67
CA SER A 10 6.64 26.82 1.94
C SER A 10 6.56 25.30 1.89
N LEU A 11 6.59 24.73 0.69
CA LEU A 11 6.70 23.27 0.47
C LEU A 11 7.95 22.63 1.12
N LYS A 12 8.92 23.44 1.54
CA LYS A 12 10.08 22.99 2.33
C LYS A 12 9.71 22.40 3.68
N ASN A 13 8.49 22.61 4.14
CA ASN A 13 7.98 22.10 5.41
C ASN A 13 7.20 20.78 5.27
N VAL A 14 7.22 20.16 4.09
CA VAL A 14 6.63 18.82 3.89
C VAL A 14 7.55 17.77 4.53
N GLN A 15 6.98 16.94 5.40
CA GLN A 15 7.71 15.92 6.14
C GLN A 15 6.98 14.58 6.10
N PRO A 16 7.69 13.45 6.23
CA PRO A 16 7.03 12.17 6.35
C PRO A 16 6.28 12.06 7.67
N LEU A 17 5.15 11.37 7.66
CA LEU A 17 4.55 10.85 8.88
C LEU A 17 5.42 9.69 9.38
N GLU A 18 5.95 9.81 10.58
CA GLU A 18 6.67 8.74 11.27
C GLU A 18 5.70 7.93 12.13
N LEU A 19 5.44 6.70 11.73
CA LEU A 19 4.65 5.78 12.53
C LEU A 19 5.53 5.10 13.57
N ILE A 20 5.04 5.01 14.79
CA ILE A 20 5.73 4.37 15.91
C ILE A 20 5.38 2.89 15.93
N ASP A 21 6.40 2.05 16.03
CA ASP A 21 6.23 0.63 16.35
C ASP A 21 6.06 0.49 17.86
N PHE A 22 4.81 0.43 18.30
CA PHE A 22 4.47 0.32 19.72
C PHE A 22 4.86 -1.04 20.32
N THR A 23 5.03 -2.07 19.50
CA THR A 23 5.48 -3.37 20.01
C THR A 23 6.93 -3.35 20.45
N SER A 24 7.73 -2.44 19.94
CA SER A 24 9.11 -2.25 20.40
C SER A 24 9.19 -1.71 21.83
N LEU A 25 8.12 -1.07 22.32
CA LEU A 25 8.06 -0.49 23.67
C LEU A 25 7.71 -1.50 24.77
N THR A 26 7.22 -2.68 24.42
CA THR A 26 6.72 -3.68 25.38
C THR A 26 7.77 -4.72 25.77
N ASN A 27 8.85 -4.88 25.01
CA ASN A 27 9.91 -5.86 25.26
C ASN A 27 11.12 -5.19 25.92
N THR A 28 11.06 -4.97 27.23
CA THR A 28 12.20 -4.44 27.98
C THR A 28 12.70 -5.47 28.99
N ASP A 29 13.65 -6.28 28.57
CA ASP A 29 14.50 -7.07 29.48
C ASP A 29 15.44 -6.17 30.29
N GLY A 30 14.86 -5.16 31.00
CA GLY A 30 15.60 -4.23 31.86
C GLY A 30 16.41 -3.13 31.14
N LYS A 31 16.31 -3.01 29.82
CA LYS A 31 16.90 -1.92 29.04
C LYS A 31 15.85 -0.85 28.73
N GLU A 32 16.29 0.40 28.54
CA GLU A 32 15.39 1.42 28.03
C GLU A 32 14.82 0.99 26.68
N PRO A 33 13.50 1.10 26.46
CA PRO A 33 12.88 0.69 25.23
C PRO A 33 13.37 1.57 24.07
N GLU A 34 13.91 0.95 23.04
CA GLU A 34 14.24 1.64 21.79
C GLU A 34 12.96 1.90 21.02
N VAL A 35 12.61 3.17 20.85
CA VAL A 35 11.45 3.58 20.07
C VAL A 35 11.76 3.43 18.59
N ARG A 36 11.20 2.42 17.95
CA ARG A 36 11.31 2.24 16.50
C ARG A 36 10.26 3.06 15.80
N LYS A 37 10.71 3.84 14.81
CA LYS A 37 9.84 4.62 13.94
C LYS A 37 10.03 4.16 12.50
N TYR A 38 8.97 4.24 11.71
CA TYR A 38 9.04 3.97 10.28
C TYR A 38 8.18 4.98 9.50
N SER A 39 8.73 5.49 8.39
CA SER A 39 8.07 6.44 7.50
C SER A 39 7.98 5.90 6.06
N GLU A 40 8.63 4.78 5.80
CA GLU A 40 8.70 4.15 4.50
C GLU A 40 7.33 3.63 4.04
N PRO A 41 7.12 3.50 2.71
CA PRO A 41 5.93 2.84 2.18
C PRO A 41 5.78 1.43 2.72
N PHE A 42 4.59 1.07 3.14
CA PHE A 42 4.26 -0.25 3.67
C PHE A 42 2.95 -0.76 3.08
N ASP A 43 2.80 -2.08 3.08
CA ASP A 43 1.54 -2.70 2.71
C ASP A 43 0.47 -2.33 3.73
N MET A 44 -0.68 -1.85 3.27
CA MET A 44 -1.77 -1.47 4.16
C MET A 44 -2.41 -2.74 4.76
N ARG A 45 -1.74 -3.28 5.74
CA ARG A 45 -2.22 -4.36 6.58
C ARG A 45 -2.60 -3.81 7.94
N VAL A 46 -3.75 -4.24 8.42
CA VAL A 46 -4.34 -3.84 9.69
C VAL A 46 -4.45 -5.06 10.58
N THR A 47 -3.95 -4.98 11.81
CA THR A 47 -4.21 -5.98 12.84
C THR A 47 -4.65 -5.31 14.14
N PHE A 48 -5.50 -6.00 14.89
CA PHE A 48 -5.97 -5.51 16.17
C PHE A 48 -5.07 -6.02 17.27
N ARG A 49 -4.47 -5.07 17.99
CA ARG A 49 -3.59 -5.35 19.12
C ARG A 49 -3.79 -4.30 20.19
N ASN A 50 -4.12 -4.75 21.39
CA ASN A 50 -4.17 -3.86 22.52
C ASN A 50 -2.76 -3.44 22.92
N VAL A 51 -2.50 -2.14 22.95
CA VAL A 51 -1.22 -1.60 23.41
C VAL A 51 -1.43 -1.00 24.78
N LYS A 52 -0.79 -1.61 25.76
CA LYS A 52 -0.80 -1.12 27.15
C LYS A 52 0.42 -0.25 27.34
N PHE A 53 0.21 1.05 27.54
CA PHE A 53 1.28 1.98 27.91
C PHE A 53 1.35 2.15 29.42
N GLY A 54 2.56 2.24 29.94
CA GLY A 54 2.82 2.59 31.31
C GLY A 54 3.19 1.40 32.20
N ARG A 55 3.77 1.70 33.38
CA ARG A 55 4.05 0.70 34.40
C ARG A 55 2.74 0.16 34.95
N PHE A 56 2.57 -1.13 34.88
CA PHE A 56 1.54 -1.86 35.60
C PHE A 56 1.89 -1.84 37.10
N GLY A 57 1.49 -0.79 37.80
CA GLY A 57 1.55 -0.67 39.23
C GLY A 57 0.15 -0.44 39.78
N ILE A 58 0.05 -0.56 41.11
CA ILE A 58 -1.21 -0.47 41.87
C ILE A 58 -2.02 0.84 41.62
N ASN A 59 -1.38 1.85 41.06
CA ASN A 59 -2.04 3.04 40.51
C ASN A 59 -1.97 2.97 38.99
N ASN A 60 -2.98 2.38 38.38
CA ASN A 60 -3.27 2.52 36.96
C ASN A 60 -3.52 4.00 36.66
N SER A 61 -2.48 4.79 36.48
CA SER A 61 -2.65 6.13 35.98
C SER A 61 -3.06 5.98 34.51
N LEU A 62 -4.31 6.32 34.24
CA LEU A 62 -4.94 6.42 32.92
C LEU A 62 -4.22 7.47 32.02
N GLN A 63 -3.01 7.89 32.37
CA GLN A 63 -2.30 8.99 31.73
C GLN A 63 -1.99 8.74 30.25
N PHE A 64 -2.04 7.48 29.78
CA PHE A 64 -1.72 7.14 28.40
C PHE A 64 -2.62 6.04 27.83
N VAL A 65 -3.93 6.16 27.99
CA VAL A 65 -4.84 5.37 27.17
C VAL A 65 -4.83 5.97 25.77
N TYR A 66 -3.89 5.52 24.96
CA TYR A 66 -3.93 5.77 23.53
C TYR A 66 -5.15 5.05 22.96
N PRO A 67 -6.07 5.75 22.27
CA PRO A 67 -7.31 5.13 21.83
C PRO A 67 -7.10 4.12 20.70
N SER A 68 -5.87 3.95 20.24
CA SER A 68 -5.54 3.09 19.13
C SER A 68 -5.26 1.66 19.57
N PHE A 69 -6.00 0.77 18.98
CA PHE A 69 -5.87 -0.69 19.10
C PHE A 69 -5.57 -1.33 17.75
N VAL A 70 -5.30 -0.50 16.75
CA VAL A 70 -4.97 -0.89 15.37
C VAL A 70 -3.48 -0.73 15.17
N ARG A 71 -2.84 -1.78 14.67
CA ARG A 71 -1.45 -1.74 14.20
C ARG A 71 -1.43 -1.81 12.70
N LEU A 72 -0.56 -1.04 12.07
CA LEU A 72 -0.50 -0.86 10.63
C LEU A 72 0.82 -1.38 10.05
N GLY A 73 0.80 -1.76 8.80
CA GLY A 73 1.98 -1.97 7.96
C GLY A 73 3.03 -2.92 8.54
N ASN A 74 4.25 -2.43 8.72
CA ASN A 74 5.39 -3.24 9.16
C ASN A 74 5.21 -3.80 10.56
N GLU A 75 4.64 -3.02 11.47
CA GLU A 75 4.32 -3.48 12.83
C GLU A 75 3.27 -4.60 12.79
N ALA A 76 2.19 -4.41 12.01
CA ALA A 76 1.17 -5.43 11.83
C ALA A 76 1.75 -6.73 11.27
N ASN A 77 2.60 -6.64 10.26
CA ASN A 77 3.28 -7.79 9.67
C ASN A 77 4.17 -8.53 10.70
N SER A 78 4.90 -7.79 11.53
CA SER A 78 5.74 -8.38 12.59
C SER A 78 4.91 -9.12 13.63
N LEU A 79 3.80 -8.50 14.07
CA LEU A 79 2.88 -9.10 15.04
C LEU A 79 2.25 -10.39 14.52
N ILE A 80 1.76 -10.38 13.27
CA ILE A 80 1.16 -11.56 12.66
C ILE A 80 2.13 -12.73 12.60
N ARG A 81 3.40 -12.48 12.30
CA ARG A 81 4.44 -13.53 12.29
C ARG A 81 4.69 -14.13 13.67
N LYS A 82 4.59 -13.30 14.72
CA LYS A 82 4.82 -13.72 16.11
C LYS A 82 3.58 -14.28 16.80
N SER A 83 2.41 -14.20 16.16
CA SER A 83 1.15 -14.60 16.78
C SER A 83 1.06 -16.09 17.03
N SER A 84 0.28 -16.46 18.04
CA SER A 84 0.01 -17.85 18.40
C SER A 84 -1.18 -18.46 17.69
N SER A 85 -1.97 -17.66 16.93
CA SER A 85 -3.20 -18.14 16.34
C SER A 85 -2.92 -19.25 15.33
N LEU A 86 -3.22 -20.47 15.72
CA LEU A 86 -3.22 -21.65 14.85
C LEU A 86 -4.53 -21.76 14.09
N ASP A 87 -5.53 -20.96 14.46
CA ASP A 87 -6.89 -21.05 13.94
C ASP A 87 -7.11 -20.03 12.83
N ASP A 88 -7.40 -20.50 11.62
CA ASP A 88 -7.59 -19.66 10.43
C ASP A 88 -8.75 -18.66 10.62
N ASP A 89 -9.80 -19.07 11.35
CA ASP A 89 -10.96 -18.22 11.59
C ASP A 89 -10.65 -17.10 12.60
N THR A 90 -9.86 -17.37 13.63
CA THR A 90 -9.43 -16.35 14.59
C THR A 90 -8.54 -15.29 13.92
N GLU A 91 -7.66 -15.71 13.00
CA GLU A 91 -6.80 -14.77 12.26
C GLU A 91 -7.60 -13.89 11.32
N LYS A 92 -8.66 -14.40 10.68
CA LYS A 92 -9.57 -13.60 9.84
C LYS A 92 -10.28 -12.50 10.59
N LEU A 93 -10.49 -12.65 11.89
CA LEU A 93 -11.20 -11.70 12.73
C LEU A 93 -10.30 -10.64 13.36
N CYS A 94 -8.99 -10.81 13.32
CA CYS A 94 -8.03 -9.88 13.92
C CYS A 94 -7.06 -9.23 12.94
N THR A 95 -7.07 -9.65 11.67
CA THR A 95 -6.12 -9.19 10.66
C THR A 95 -6.78 -9.00 9.30
N TYR A 96 -6.56 -7.85 8.70
CA TYR A 96 -7.11 -7.51 7.39
C TYR A 96 -6.06 -6.82 6.52
N SER A 97 -6.20 -6.96 5.21
CA SER A 97 -5.38 -6.21 4.23
C SER A 97 -6.24 -5.26 3.42
N SER A 98 -5.66 -4.16 2.99
CA SER A 98 -6.28 -3.21 2.05
C SER A 98 -7.69 -2.75 2.47
N PRO A 99 -7.83 -1.97 3.56
CA PRO A 99 -9.14 -1.50 4.07
C PRO A 99 -10.00 -0.82 3.01
N LYS A 100 -9.40 -0.12 2.06
CA LYS A 100 -10.09 0.54 0.93
C LYS A 100 -11.00 -0.42 0.14
N ARG A 101 -10.68 -1.71 0.09
CA ARG A 101 -11.47 -2.72 -0.64
C ARG A 101 -12.81 -3.05 0.01
N PHE A 102 -13.03 -2.62 1.24
CA PHE A 102 -14.22 -2.95 2.03
C PHE A 102 -15.14 -1.76 2.31
N LEU A 103 -14.94 -0.63 1.64
CA LEU A 103 -15.75 0.59 1.84
C LEU A 103 -17.25 0.39 1.59
N TRP A 104 -17.60 -0.52 0.68
CA TRP A 104 -18.97 -0.88 0.36
C TRP A 104 -19.63 -1.80 1.40
N ASP A 105 -18.83 -2.50 2.23
CA ASP A 105 -19.33 -3.51 3.16
C ASP A 105 -19.66 -2.89 4.52
N ASN A 106 -20.91 -2.47 4.65
CA ASN A 106 -21.47 -1.87 5.86
C ASN A 106 -22.26 -2.84 6.73
N LYS A 107 -22.29 -4.14 6.36
CA LYS A 107 -23.01 -5.14 7.13
C LYS A 107 -22.17 -5.59 8.32
N PRO A 108 -22.77 -5.67 9.52
CA PRO A 108 -22.10 -6.24 10.68
C PRO A 108 -21.58 -7.65 10.37
N SER A 109 -20.37 -7.95 10.84
CA SER A 109 -19.81 -9.29 10.73
C SER A 109 -20.68 -10.30 11.49
N LYS A 110 -20.75 -11.54 11.03
CA LYS A 110 -21.44 -12.62 11.76
C LYS A 110 -20.71 -13.02 13.03
N GLU A 111 -19.42 -12.74 13.08
CA GLU A 111 -18.51 -13.16 14.14
C GLU A 111 -17.89 -11.93 14.80
N GLU A 112 -17.54 -12.07 16.07
CA GLU A 112 -16.92 -11.01 16.85
C GLU A 112 -15.49 -10.75 16.38
N TRP A 113 -15.10 -9.50 16.27
CA TRP A 113 -13.73 -9.14 16.02
C TRP A 113 -12.88 -9.35 17.28
N ARG A 114 -11.62 -9.75 17.10
CA ARG A 114 -10.76 -10.14 18.19
C ARG A 114 -9.41 -9.45 18.12
N PHE A 115 -8.76 -9.31 19.28
CA PHE A 115 -7.36 -8.95 19.35
C PHE A 115 -6.47 -10.12 18.95
N LEU A 116 -5.33 -9.81 18.35
CA LEU A 116 -4.31 -10.77 18.01
C LEU A 116 -3.65 -11.29 19.29
N VAL A 117 -3.63 -12.60 19.48
CA VAL A 117 -3.04 -13.26 20.65
C VAL A 117 -1.59 -13.63 20.34
N MET A 118 -0.66 -13.31 21.25
CA MET A 118 0.76 -13.64 21.14
C MET A 118 1.06 -14.96 21.86
N LYS A 119 2.08 -15.69 21.37
CA LYS A 119 2.45 -17.02 21.90
C LYS A 119 2.80 -17.01 23.38
N ASP A 120 3.44 -15.94 23.84
CA ASP A 120 4.04 -15.84 25.18
C ASP A 120 3.19 -15.01 26.15
N GLU A 121 1.97 -14.64 25.75
CA GLU A 121 1.07 -13.86 26.59
C GLU A 121 -0.12 -14.72 27.07
N PRO A 122 -0.55 -14.52 28.33
CA PRO A 122 -1.79 -15.17 28.80
C PRO A 122 -2.94 -14.74 27.89
N SER A 123 -3.79 -15.71 27.55
CA SER A 123 -4.98 -15.48 26.73
C SER A 123 -5.88 -14.46 27.40
N ASP A 124 -5.84 -13.22 26.94
CA ASP A 124 -6.93 -12.29 27.10
C ASP A 124 -8.14 -12.87 26.35
N ASP A 125 -9.36 -12.54 26.74
CA ASP A 125 -10.60 -13.06 26.14
C ASP A 125 -10.73 -12.81 24.62
N GLY A 126 -9.73 -12.18 24.03
CA GLY A 126 -9.55 -12.00 22.60
C GLY A 126 -10.60 -11.10 21.92
N ILE A 127 -11.70 -10.78 22.60
CA ILE A 127 -12.76 -9.94 22.02
C ILE A 127 -12.30 -8.49 21.93
N LEU A 128 -12.57 -7.86 20.79
CA LEU A 128 -12.22 -6.48 20.51
C LEU A 128 -13.09 -5.53 21.33
N ASN A 129 -12.72 -5.32 22.57
CA ASN A 129 -13.32 -4.31 23.44
C ASN A 129 -12.41 -3.08 23.52
N ILE A 130 -12.91 -1.95 23.03
CA ILE A 130 -12.17 -0.68 23.00
C ILE A 130 -12.74 0.22 24.09
N PRO A 131 -12.12 0.24 25.28
CA PRO A 131 -12.59 1.11 26.36
C PRO A 131 -12.68 2.55 25.89
N GLY A 132 -13.86 3.15 26.05
CA GLY A 132 -14.10 4.55 25.73
C GLY A 132 -14.49 4.86 24.28
N LEU A 133 -14.22 3.99 23.32
CA LEU A 133 -14.56 4.20 21.90
C LEU A 133 -15.67 3.29 21.38
N SER A 134 -15.75 2.04 21.83
CA SER A 134 -16.75 1.06 21.36
C SER A 134 -18.18 1.57 21.48
N LYS A 135 -18.47 2.37 22.51
CA LYS A 135 -19.79 2.97 22.70
C LYS A 135 -20.18 3.98 21.61
N TYR A 136 -19.20 4.56 20.93
CA TYR A 136 -19.43 5.54 19.86
C TYR A 136 -19.42 4.93 18.46
N LEU A 137 -18.93 3.71 18.29
CA LEU A 137 -18.85 3.05 16.99
C LEU A 137 -20.01 2.04 16.85
N LYS A 138 -20.90 2.30 15.90
CA LYS A 138 -21.99 1.36 15.55
C LYS A 138 -21.44 0.15 14.78
N SER A 139 -22.23 -0.92 14.78
CA SER A 139 -21.86 -2.15 14.07
C SER A 139 -21.75 -1.98 12.54
N ASP A 140 -22.41 -1.00 11.95
CA ASP A 140 -22.28 -0.66 10.52
C ASP A 140 -21.08 0.22 10.19
N GLY A 141 -20.31 0.62 11.20
CA GLY A 141 -19.12 1.45 11.07
C GLY A 141 -19.36 2.95 11.12
N THR A 142 -20.58 3.39 11.41
CA THR A 142 -20.92 4.82 11.60
C THR A 142 -20.80 5.23 13.06
N ILE A 143 -20.80 6.52 13.34
CA ILE A 143 -20.65 7.07 14.69
C ILE A 143 -22.00 7.26 15.34
N ASP A 144 -22.07 6.93 16.63
CA ASP A 144 -23.15 7.28 17.54
C ASP A 144 -22.64 8.26 18.60
N GLU A 145 -22.92 9.53 18.42
CA GLU A 145 -22.48 10.58 19.32
C GLU A 145 -23.07 10.47 20.73
N ALA A 146 -24.26 9.85 20.84
CA ALA A 146 -24.91 9.63 22.13
C ALA A 146 -24.23 8.54 22.99
N GLY A 147 -23.31 7.79 22.40
CA GLY A 147 -22.60 6.74 23.10
C GLY A 147 -23.46 5.49 23.40
N ASN A 148 -24.53 5.28 22.64
CA ASN A 148 -25.41 4.11 22.73
C ASN A 148 -25.03 3.01 21.71
N GLY A 149 -23.95 3.18 20.98
CA GLY A 149 -23.42 2.22 20.01
C GLY A 149 -23.00 0.94 20.73
N GLY A 150 -23.88 0.03 20.92
CA GLY A 150 -23.89 -1.09 21.83
C GLY A 150 -22.60 -1.91 21.96
N SER A 151 -22.61 -2.82 22.92
CA SER A 151 -21.57 -3.82 23.19
C SER A 151 -21.43 -4.90 22.10
N SER A 152 -21.85 -4.60 20.88
CA SER A 152 -21.73 -5.53 19.76
C SER A 152 -20.35 -5.38 19.15
N TYR A 153 -19.50 -6.37 19.33
CA TYR A 153 -18.17 -6.47 18.73
C TYR A 153 -18.21 -7.03 17.30
N HIS A 154 -19.36 -6.90 16.64
CA HIS A 154 -19.62 -7.32 15.27
C HIS A 154 -19.56 -6.14 14.32
N TYR A 155 -18.37 -5.58 14.12
CA TYR A 155 -18.21 -4.43 13.25
C TYR A 155 -18.25 -4.82 11.76
N SER A 156 -18.71 -3.90 10.93
CA SER A 156 -18.62 -4.04 9.47
C SER A 156 -17.18 -3.87 8.99
N ARG A 157 -16.81 -4.47 7.85
CA ARG A 157 -15.47 -4.28 7.30
C ARG A 157 -15.19 -2.85 6.83
N ARG A 158 -16.21 -2.02 6.58
CA ARG A 158 -16.06 -0.58 6.36
C ARG A 158 -15.34 0.10 7.54
N SER A 159 -15.62 -0.32 8.76
CA SER A 159 -14.99 0.22 9.98
C SER A 159 -13.47 0.12 9.97
N LEU A 160 -12.88 -0.82 9.20
CA LEU A 160 -11.43 -0.94 9.06
C LEU A 160 -10.79 0.35 8.54
N MET A 161 -11.46 1.05 7.61
CA MET A 161 -10.93 2.30 7.07
C MET A 161 -11.02 3.43 8.11
N THR A 162 -12.14 3.55 8.82
CA THR A 162 -12.28 4.49 9.94
C THR A 162 -11.18 4.27 10.99
N LEU A 163 -10.93 3.01 11.36
CA LEU A 163 -9.93 2.67 12.37
C LEU A 163 -8.50 2.90 11.88
N ALA A 164 -8.22 2.67 10.60
CA ALA A 164 -6.93 2.98 10.00
C ALA A 164 -6.67 4.49 9.97
N PHE A 165 -7.68 5.31 9.62
CA PHE A 165 -7.58 6.77 9.70
C PHE A 165 -7.39 7.24 11.14
N LEU A 166 -8.14 6.66 12.08
CA LEU A 166 -8.00 6.97 13.50
C LEU A 166 -6.55 6.80 13.96
N GLU A 167 -5.92 5.66 13.64
CA GLU A 167 -4.54 5.39 14.00
C GLU A 167 -3.58 6.39 13.37
N MET A 168 -3.67 6.61 12.06
CA MET A 168 -2.79 7.55 11.36
C MET A 168 -2.93 8.98 11.89
N LEU A 169 -4.15 9.45 12.13
CA LEU A 169 -4.41 10.79 12.65
C LEU A 169 -3.90 10.97 14.08
N MET A 170 -4.06 9.95 14.93
CA MET A 170 -3.57 9.98 16.30
C MET A 170 -2.05 10.04 16.35
N GLN A 171 -1.37 9.26 15.52
CA GLN A 171 0.09 9.30 15.42
C GLN A 171 0.58 10.64 14.82
N ALA A 172 -0.09 11.13 13.78
CA ALA A 172 0.21 12.45 13.22
C ALA A 172 0.06 13.57 14.26
N TRP A 173 -1.02 13.53 15.03
CA TRP A 173 -1.24 14.51 16.11
C TRP A 173 -0.18 14.42 17.21
N GLY A 174 0.18 13.20 17.60
CA GLY A 174 1.27 12.97 18.55
C GLY A 174 2.58 13.56 18.03
N GLN A 175 2.96 13.26 16.78
CA GLN A 175 4.20 13.74 16.15
C GLN A 175 4.27 15.27 16.11
N VAL A 176 3.23 15.95 15.59
CA VAL A 176 3.26 17.41 15.42
C VAL A 176 3.19 18.16 16.75
N ASN A 177 2.78 17.48 17.83
CA ASN A 177 2.69 18.06 19.18
C ASN A 177 3.80 17.60 20.12
N GLU A 178 4.69 16.71 19.70
CA GLU A 178 5.88 16.37 20.45
C GLU A 178 6.71 17.63 20.73
N HIS A 179 7.28 17.75 21.95
CA HIS A 179 7.99 18.94 22.38
C HIS A 179 9.16 19.29 21.45
N TYR A 180 9.98 18.30 21.08
CA TYR A 180 11.12 18.50 20.18
C TYR A 180 10.66 18.93 18.78
N TYR A 181 9.61 18.32 18.25
CA TYR A 181 9.04 18.66 16.96
C TYR A 181 8.55 20.11 16.92
N ARG A 182 7.79 20.55 17.93
CA ARG A 182 7.32 21.95 18.03
C ARG A 182 8.48 22.93 18.17
N TYR A 183 9.50 22.56 18.96
CA TYR A 183 10.68 23.39 19.16
C TYR A 183 11.44 23.61 17.85
N SER A 184 11.73 22.56 17.10
CA SER A 184 12.48 22.62 15.83
C SER A 184 11.73 23.35 14.72
N HIS A 185 10.38 23.44 14.81
CA HIS A 185 9.53 24.14 13.84
C HIS A 185 9.00 25.50 14.34
N GLY A 186 9.71 26.13 15.25
CA GLY A 186 9.46 27.52 15.65
C GLY A 186 8.27 27.76 16.55
N ASN A 187 7.55 26.72 16.99
CA ASN A 187 6.36 26.88 17.84
C ASN A 187 6.45 26.11 19.16
N LYS A 188 7.03 26.73 20.17
CA LYS A 188 7.24 26.12 21.49
C LYS A 188 6.00 26.07 22.37
N SER A 189 5.13 27.06 22.28
CA SER A 189 4.11 27.34 23.28
C SER A 189 2.71 26.87 22.93
N MET A 190 2.37 26.80 21.65
CA MET A 190 1.01 26.46 21.23
C MET A 190 0.93 25.06 20.62
N PRO A 191 -0.06 24.24 21.02
CA PRO A 191 -0.29 22.96 20.35
C PRO A 191 -0.75 23.17 18.89
N ARG A 192 -0.29 22.29 18.01
CA ARG A 192 -0.71 22.25 16.60
C ARG A 192 -2.02 21.49 16.46
N ARG A 193 -2.80 21.87 15.49
CA ARG A 193 -4.01 21.16 15.08
C ARG A 193 -3.84 20.63 13.64
N ILE A 194 -4.52 19.58 13.31
CA ILE A 194 -4.65 19.12 11.93
C ILE A 194 -5.83 19.90 11.32
N SER A 195 -5.54 20.86 10.46
CA SER A 195 -6.56 21.71 9.82
C SER A 195 -7.17 21.05 8.58
N ARG A 196 -6.36 20.27 7.85
CA ARG A 196 -6.79 19.58 6.63
C ARG A 196 -6.28 18.16 6.60
N LEU A 197 -7.11 17.26 6.11
CA LEU A 197 -6.77 15.90 5.74
C LEU A 197 -7.05 15.70 4.26
N ILE A 198 -6.01 15.46 3.47
CA ILE A 198 -6.14 15.19 2.04
C ILE A 198 -5.93 13.69 1.84
N VAL A 199 -6.93 13.03 1.28
CA VAL A 199 -6.91 11.61 0.98
C VAL A 199 -7.04 11.42 -0.52
N THR A 200 -6.12 10.72 -1.15
CA THR A 200 -6.26 10.37 -2.56
C THR A 200 -7.09 9.10 -2.72
N CYS A 201 -7.85 9.06 -3.79
CA CYS A 201 -8.71 7.94 -4.12
C CYS A 201 -8.24 7.26 -5.40
N PRO A 202 -8.32 5.93 -5.51
CA PRO A 202 -8.13 5.24 -6.79
C PRO A 202 -8.99 5.87 -7.88
N THR A 203 -8.44 6.00 -9.07
CA THR A 203 -9.07 6.71 -10.19
C THR A 203 -10.45 6.15 -10.55
N ALA A 204 -10.60 4.83 -10.55
CA ALA A 204 -11.85 4.15 -10.86
C ALA A 204 -12.78 3.95 -9.64
N MET A 205 -12.44 4.48 -8.47
CA MET A 205 -13.32 4.41 -7.32
C MET A 205 -14.65 5.11 -7.62
N SER A 206 -15.76 4.43 -7.41
CA SER A 206 -17.09 4.98 -7.65
C SER A 206 -17.37 6.19 -6.75
N HIS A 207 -18.35 7.01 -7.13
CA HIS A 207 -18.78 8.16 -6.33
C HIS A 207 -19.16 7.74 -4.89
N LEU A 208 -19.92 6.65 -4.75
CA LEU A 208 -20.36 6.15 -3.44
C LEU A 208 -19.19 5.65 -2.58
N GLU A 209 -18.18 5.03 -3.18
CA GLU A 209 -17.00 4.57 -2.45
C GLU A 209 -16.11 5.75 -2.02
N ARG A 210 -15.96 6.78 -2.87
CA ARG A 210 -15.24 8.01 -2.51
C ARG A 210 -15.93 8.73 -1.35
N GLU A 211 -17.26 8.85 -1.42
CA GLU A 211 -18.06 9.40 -0.34
C GLU A 211 -17.90 8.57 0.95
N ALA A 212 -17.97 7.24 0.86
CA ALA A 212 -17.75 6.35 2.00
C ALA A 212 -16.36 6.53 2.61
N MET A 213 -15.32 6.72 1.79
CA MET A 213 -13.95 6.94 2.26
C MET A 213 -13.80 8.28 3.00
N VAL A 214 -14.38 9.36 2.47
CA VAL A 214 -14.42 10.67 3.13
C VAL A 214 -15.20 10.59 4.45
N ASN A 215 -16.33 9.87 4.46
CA ASN A 215 -17.11 9.66 5.67
C ASN A 215 -16.31 8.88 6.73
N CYS A 216 -15.58 7.83 6.35
CA CYS A 216 -14.68 7.12 7.29
C CYS A 216 -13.62 8.05 7.91
N ALA A 217 -13.08 8.98 7.12
CA ALA A 217 -12.11 9.96 7.63
C ALA A 217 -12.76 10.97 8.60
N ASN A 218 -13.95 11.48 8.27
CA ASN A 218 -14.73 12.35 9.16
C ASN A 218 -15.11 11.62 10.46
N ASP A 219 -15.53 10.36 10.37
CA ASP A 219 -15.86 9.52 11.51
C ASP A 219 -14.64 9.32 12.43
N ALA A 220 -13.45 9.10 11.86
CA ALA A 220 -12.22 9.02 12.64
C ALA A 220 -11.91 10.33 13.39
N ILE A 221 -12.06 11.49 12.73
CA ILE A 221 -11.88 12.81 13.37
C ILE A 221 -12.91 13.00 14.48
N ARG A 222 -14.15 12.60 14.25
CA ARG A 222 -15.21 12.68 15.23
C ARG A 222 -14.95 11.80 16.46
N LEU A 223 -14.43 10.57 16.25
CA LEU A 223 -14.01 9.69 17.35
C LEU A 223 -12.92 10.35 18.21
N ILE A 224 -11.95 11.02 17.58
CA ILE A 224 -10.90 11.75 18.32
C ILE A 224 -11.53 12.88 19.14
N SER A 225 -12.45 13.65 18.56
CA SER A 225 -13.18 14.73 19.25
C SER A 225 -13.93 14.21 20.46
N LEU A 226 -14.68 13.12 20.30
CA LEU A 226 -15.44 12.48 21.38
C LEU A 226 -14.54 11.93 22.48
N PHE A 227 -13.41 11.33 22.11
CA PHE A 227 -12.45 10.79 23.07
C PHE A 227 -11.80 11.87 23.94
N TYR A 228 -11.39 12.97 23.34
CA TYR A 228 -10.73 14.07 24.08
C TYR A 228 -11.72 15.07 24.68
N GLY A 229 -13.01 14.96 24.37
CA GLY A 229 -14.02 15.94 24.79
C GLY A 229 -13.75 17.35 24.24
N LYS A 230 -13.16 17.44 23.08
CA LYS A 230 -12.81 18.70 22.40
C LYS A 230 -13.32 18.69 20.98
N ASP A 231 -13.86 19.80 20.56
CA ASP A 231 -14.29 19.96 19.17
C ASP A 231 -13.06 20.13 18.26
N ILE A 232 -12.83 19.16 17.38
CA ILE A 232 -11.71 19.15 16.44
C ILE A 232 -12.29 19.38 15.05
N THR A 233 -11.96 20.54 14.49
CA THR A 233 -12.35 20.90 13.12
C THR A 233 -11.21 20.60 12.17
N THR A 234 -11.38 19.58 11.36
CA THR A 234 -10.46 19.21 10.27
C THR A 234 -11.26 19.09 8.99
N GLU A 235 -10.85 19.82 7.95
CA GLU A 235 -11.47 19.70 6.63
C GLU A 235 -10.93 18.45 5.93
N VAL A 236 -11.82 17.60 5.42
CA VAL A 236 -11.45 16.39 4.69
C VAL A 236 -11.62 16.59 3.20
N TYR A 237 -10.58 16.30 2.44
CA TYR A 237 -10.59 16.27 0.99
C TYR A 237 -10.39 14.83 0.50
N PRO A 238 -10.95 14.45 -0.68
CA PRO A 238 -11.58 15.30 -1.67
C PRO A 238 -12.99 15.76 -1.29
N ILE A 239 -13.40 16.89 -1.84
CA ILE A 239 -14.77 17.39 -1.76
C ILE A 239 -15.40 17.18 -3.15
N TYR A 240 -16.66 16.73 -3.18
CA TYR A 240 -17.41 16.62 -4.42
C TYR A 240 -17.87 17.99 -4.90
N HIS A 241 -17.45 18.36 -6.10
CA HIS A 241 -17.82 19.61 -6.74
C HIS A 241 -19.06 19.40 -7.61
N LYS A 242 -20.23 19.79 -7.11
CA LYS A 242 -21.52 19.59 -7.78
C LYS A 242 -21.61 20.28 -9.15
N GLU A 243 -20.94 21.43 -9.31
CA GLU A 243 -20.95 22.23 -10.54
C GLU A 243 -20.28 21.50 -11.70
N VAL A 244 -19.20 20.80 -11.44
CA VAL A 244 -18.42 20.04 -12.44
C VAL A 244 -18.64 18.54 -12.32
N GLN A 245 -19.50 18.10 -11.41
CA GLN A 245 -19.80 16.69 -11.14
C GLN A 245 -18.54 15.81 -10.99
N SER A 246 -17.50 16.34 -10.35
CA SER A 246 -16.19 15.73 -10.27
C SER A 246 -15.62 15.74 -8.86
N TRP A 247 -14.74 14.76 -8.61
CA TRP A 247 -13.87 14.69 -7.44
C TRP A 247 -12.46 15.07 -7.86
N TYR A 248 -11.75 15.80 -7.00
CA TYR A 248 -10.32 16.05 -7.15
C TYR A 248 -9.51 15.06 -6.31
N TYR A 249 -8.19 15.04 -6.52
CA TYR A 249 -7.24 14.22 -5.79
C TYR A 249 -7.37 12.70 -6.04
N ASP A 250 -7.62 12.29 -7.28
CA ASP A 250 -7.39 10.88 -7.65
C ASP A 250 -5.89 10.57 -7.76
N GLU A 251 -5.54 9.29 -7.51
CA GLU A 251 -4.13 8.86 -7.43
C GLU A 251 -3.36 9.12 -8.72
N ALA A 252 -3.98 8.92 -9.88
CA ALA A 252 -3.33 9.08 -11.17
C ALA A 252 -3.12 10.57 -11.53
N THR A 253 -4.10 11.46 -11.26
CA THR A 253 -3.92 12.90 -11.43
C THR A 253 -2.85 13.45 -10.48
N CYS A 254 -2.82 12.99 -9.23
CA CYS A 254 -1.79 13.40 -8.28
C CYS A 254 -0.38 13.03 -8.79
N SER A 255 -0.21 11.87 -9.42
CA SER A 255 1.05 11.47 -10.04
C SER A 255 1.49 12.44 -11.15
N GLN A 256 0.54 12.87 -12.00
CA GLN A 256 0.79 13.86 -13.06
C GLN A 256 1.21 15.21 -12.47
N LEU A 257 0.51 15.66 -11.43
CA LEU A 257 0.78 16.95 -10.78
C LEU A 257 2.17 16.98 -10.13
N VAL A 258 2.63 15.87 -9.56
CA VAL A 258 3.98 15.81 -9.00
C VAL A 258 5.05 15.95 -10.07
N TYR A 259 4.90 15.25 -11.18
CA TYR A 259 5.80 15.40 -12.31
C TYR A 259 5.82 16.85 -12.82
N MET A 260 4.65 17.41 -13.11
CA MET A 260 4.54 18.79 -13.60
C MET A 260 5.11 19.79 -12.61
N TYR A 261 4.80 19.65 -11.33
CA TYR A 261 5.35 20.54 -10.30
C TYR A 261 6.88 20.46 -10.23
N GLY A 262 7.42 19.25 -10.25
CA GLY A 262 8.88 19.04 -10.27
C GLY A 262 9.55 19.69 -11.49
N GLU A 263 9.00 19.48 -12.69
CA GLU A 263 9.54 20.08 -13.91
C GLU A 263 9.41 21.61 -13.89
N ILE A 264 8.20 22.12 -13.70
CA ILE A 264 7.93 23.56 -13.77
C ILE A 264 8.66 24.33 -12.69
N SER A 265 8.62 23.88 -11.42
CA SER A 265 9.26 24.58 -10.32
C SER A 265 10.77 24.50 -10.34
N GLN A 266 11.35 23.35 -10.69
CA GLN A 266 12.80 23.14 -10.61
C GLN A 266 13.52 23.56 -11.91
N LYS A 267 12.99 23.17 -13.08
CA LYS A 267 13.67 23.43 -14.36
C LYS A 267 13.25 24.75 -14.99
N TYR A 268 11.98 25.13 -14.89
CA TYR A 268 11.43 26.32 -15.55
C TYR A 268 11.13 27.47 -14.59
N LYS A 269 11.64 27.40 -13.34
CA LYS A 269 11.53 28.48 -12.34
C LYS A 269 10.09 29.00 -12.13
N GLY A 270 9.12 28.11 -12.23
CA GLY A 270 7.70 28.42 -12.09
C GLY A 270 7.00 28.87 -13.36
N CYS A 271 7.68 28.96 -14.50
CA CYS A 271 7.08 29.38 -15.77
C CYS A 271 6.44 28.20 -16.51
N CYS A 272 5.11 28.07 -16.46
CA CYS A 272 4.37 27.03 -17.18
C CYS A 272 4.53 27.15 -18.70
N LYS A 273 4.59 28.38 -19.24
CA LYS A 273 4.65 28.62 -20.68
C LYS A 273 5.82 27.89 -21.34
N GLU A 274 7.01 27.91 -20.72
CA GLU A 274 8.19 27.23 -21.27
C GLU A 274 8.01 25.70 -21.27
N PHE A 275 7.40 25.14 -20.22
CA PHE A 275 7.11 23.71 -20.14
C PHE A 275 6.10 23.30 -21.23
N PHE A 276 5.01 24.04 -21.39
CA PHE A 276 4.00 23.77 -22.41
C PHE A 276 4.56 23.89 -23.83
N ASN A 277 5.36 24.93 -24.12
CA ASN A 277 6.03 25.10 -25.42
C ASN A 277 7.00 23.96 -25.78
N LEU A 278 7.65 23.37 -24.77
CA LEU A 278 8.59 22.26 -25.03
C LEU A 278 7.84 20.95 -25.35
N TYR A 279 6.74 20.70 -24.65
CA TYR A 279 6.04 19.43 -24.73
C TYR A 279 4.77 19.48 -25.59
N GLY A 280 4.21 20.67 -25.86
CA GLY A 280 3.08 20.87 -26.78
C GLY A 280 3.42 20.47 -28.22
N LYS A 281 2.39 20.26 -29.03
CA LYS A 281 2.55 19.87 -30.45
C LYS A 281 2.90 21.04 -31.33
N GLU A 282 2.34 22.20 -31.03
CA GLU A 282 2.55 23.43 -31.77
C GLU A 282 3.23 24.48 -30.89
N LYS A 283 3.97 25.40 -31.52
CA LYS A 283 4.52 26.55 -30.80
C LYS A 283 3.35 27.40 -30.31
N GLU A 284 3.41 27.79 -29.04
CA GLU A 284 2.38 28.61 -28.38
C GLU A 284 1.11 27.85 -27.95
N ASP A 285 1.16 26.50 -27.93
CA ASP A 285 0.09 25.72 -27.32
C ASP A 285 -0.07 26.08 -25.83
N THR A 286 -1.29 26.50 -25.48
CA THR A 286 -1.66 26.72 -24.07
C THR A 286 -2.21 25.47 -23.41
N THR A 287 -2.27 24.36 -24.13
CA THR A 287 -2.78 23.06 -23.67
C THR A 287 -1.75 21.95 -23.83
N LEU A 288 -1.80 20.99 -22.92
CA LEU A 288 -0.93 19.80 -22.90
C LEU A 288 -1.72 18.59 -22.42
N THR A 289 -1.70 17.49 -23.19
CA THR A 289 -2.39 16.26 -22.82
C THR A 289 -1.41 15.27 -22.19
N ILE A 290 -1.66 14.90 -20.93
CA ILE A 290 -0.84 13.95 -20.19
C ILE A 290 -1.65 12.67 -19.94
N GLY A 291 -1.12 11.53 -20.38
CA GLY A 291 -1.63 10.21 -20.02
C GLY A 291 -0.80 9.60 -18.90
N SER A 292 -1.42 9.13 -17.84
CA SER A 292 -0.75 8.37 -16.79
C SER A 292 -1.30 6.96 -16.70
N LEU A 293 -0.40 6.02 -16.48
CA LEU A 293 -0.68 4.62 -16.26
C LEU A 293 -0.07 4.21 -14.94
N ASP A 294 -0.93 3.94 -13.96
CA ASP A 294 -0.53 3.44 -12.65
C ASP A 294 -0.77 1.93 -12.55
N ILE A 295 0.32 1.15 -12.54
CA ILE A 295 0.25 -0.29 -12.43
C ILE A 295 0.42 -0.66 -10.95
N GLY A 296 -0.70 -0.79 -10.25
CA GLY A 296 -0.74 -1.16 -8.84
C GLY A 296 -0.55 -2.66 -8.59
N ALA A 297 -0.94 -3.12 -7.41
CA ALA A 297 -0.95 -4.54 -7.08
C ALA A 297 -2.16 -5.26 -7.69
N GLY A 298 -3.35 -4.70 -7.53
CA GLY A 298 -4.61 -5.33 -7.95
C GLY A 298 -5.30 -4.69 -9.15
N THR A 299 -4.99 -3.43 -9.47
CA THR A 299 -5.56 -2.67 -10.58
C THR A 299 -4.49 -1.92 -11.36
N THR A 300 -4.78 -1.69 -12.62
CA THR A 300 -4.01 -0.78 -13.46
C THR A 300 -4.93 0.37 -13.85
N ASP A 301 -4.59 1.57 -13.41
CA ASP A 301 -5.41 2.76 -13.58
C ASP A 301 -4.86 3.65 -14.70
N LEU A 302 -5.74 4.03 -15.63
CA LEU A 302 -5.45 4.92 -16.73
C LEU A 302 -6.16 6.25 -16.51
N MET A 303 -5.42 7.35 -16.61
CA MET A 303 -5.96 8.71 -16.56
C MET A 303 -5.36 9.57 -17.67
N ILE A 304 -6.21 10.26 -18.41
CA ILE A 304 -5.80 11.22 -19.43
C ILE A 304 -6.41 12.57 -19.07
N ASN A 305 -5.56 13.53 -18.79
CA ASN A 305 -5.95 14.90 -18.49
C ASN A 305 -5.35 15.84 -19.53
N GLU A 306 -6.15 16.83 -19.91
CA GLU A 306 -5.68 18.00 -20.62
C GLU A 306 -5.43 19.11 -19.60
N TYR A 307 -4.25 19.67 -19.64
CA TYR A 307 -3.84 20.77 -18.79
C TYR A 307 -3.79 22.05 -19.61
N SER A 308 -4.21 23.17 -19.03
CA SER A 308 -4.08 24.49 -19.62
C SER A 308 -3.55 25.48 -18.60
N TYR A 309 -2.89 26.53 -19.06
CA TYR A 309 -2.54 27.69 -18.25
C TYR A 309 -3.19 28.95 -18.83
N GLU A 310 -3.39 29.96 -17.98
CA GLU A 310 -3.89 31.27 -18.39
C GLU A 310 -2.71 32.18 -18.71
N GLU A 311 -2.74 32.90 -19.85
CA GLU A 311 -1.64 33.79 -20.26
C GLU A 311 -1.37 34.88 -19.23
N ASP A 312 -2.40 35.35 -18.54
CA ASP A 312 -2.29 36.35 -17.46
C ASP A 312 -1.76 35.74 -16.14
N ASN A 313 -1.75 34.42 -16.01
CA ASN A 313 -1.30 33.72 -14.80
C ASN A 313 -0.54 32.44 -15.13
N VAL A 314 0.70 32.60 -15.59
CA VAL A 314 1.60 31.51 -16.01
C VAL A 314 2.03 30.56 -14.87
N THR A 315 1.60 30.81 -13.64
CA THR A 315 1.89 29.95 -12.49
C THR A 315 0.74 29.01 -12.12
N LYS A 316 -0.43 29.16 -12.76
CA LYS A 316 -1.63 28.39 -12.48
C LYS A 316 -1.95 27.45 -13.63
N VAL A 317 -2.01 26.17 -13.33
CA VAL A 317 -2.38 25.12 -14.29
C VAL A 317 -3.73 24.54 -13.92
N LYS A 318 -4.60 24.37 -14.92
CA LYS A 318 -5.96 23.81 -14.77
C LYS A 318 -6.04 22.43 -15.43
N PRO A 319 -6.34 21.35 -14.70
CA PRO A 319 -6.62 20.04 -15.27
C PRO A 319 -8.07 19.94 -15.77
N VAL A 320 -8.27 19.27 -16.89
CA VAL A 320 -9.57 18.82 -17.40
C VAL A 320 -9.44 17.33 -17.71
N SER A 321 -10.20 16.49 -17.03
CA SER A 321 -10.20 15.05 -17.27
C SER A 321 -10.87 14.74 -18.62
N LYS A 322 -10.16 14.04 -19.50
CA LYS A 322 -10.64 13.60 -20.83
C LYS A 322 -11.04 12.13 -20.83
N PHE A 323 -10.33 11.30 -20.07
CA PHE A 323 -10.61 9.87 -20.00
C PHE A 323 -10.04 9.30 -18.72
N TYR A 324 -10.75 8.36 -18.11
CA TYR A 324 -10.24 7.52 -17.01
C TYR A 324 -10.89 6.14 -17.05
N ASP A 325 -10.10 5.13 -16.69
CA ASP A 325 -10.57 3.75 -16.57
C ASP A 325 -9.65 2.95 -15.65
N SER A 326 -10.12 1.82 -15.16
CA SER A 326 -9.35 0.91 -14.32
C SER A 326 -9.53 -0.53 -14.80
N PHE A 327 -8.41 -1.24 -14.88
CA PHE A 327 -8.35 -2.61 -15.37
C PHE A 327 -7.98 -3.55 -14.21
N TYR A 328 -8.73 -4.63 -14.04
CA TYR A 328 -8.49 -5.67 -13.03
C TYR A 328 -7.38 -6.64 -13.44
N PHE A 329 -6.26 -6.10 -13.88
CA PHE A 329 -5.04 -6.83 -14.21
C PHE A 329 -3.84 -5.99 -13.81
N ALA A 330 -2.96 -6.54 -12.95
CA ALA A 330 -1.89 -5.75 -12.36
C ALA A 330 -0.74 -6.62 -11.79
N GLY A 331 -0.01 -6.10 -10.80
CA GLY A 331 1.12 -6.78 -10.20
C GLY A 331 0.81 -8.15 -9.59
N ASP A 332 -0.37 -8.34 -9.00
CA ASP A 332 -0.78 -9.63 -8.43
C ASP A 332 -0.93 -10.72 -9.51
N ASP A 333 -1.42 -10.35 -10.71
CA ASP A 333 -1.52 -11.29 -11.84
C ASP A 333 -0.15 -11.64 -12.39
N MET A 334 0.74 -10.68 -12.47
CA MET A 334 2.15 -10.92 -12.80
C MET A 334 2.80 -11.85 -11.78
N MET A 335 2.62 -11.61 -10.50
CA MET A 335 3.15 -12.46 -9.43
C MET A 335 2.63 -13.89 -9.54
N LYS A 336 1.34 -14.05 -9.79
CA LYS A 336 0.69 -15.35 -10.04
C LYS A 336 1.27 -16.05 -11.27
N ALA A 337 1.50 -15.32 -12.35
CA ALA A 337 2.14 -15.87 -13.55
C ALA A 337 3.59 -16.30 -13.29
N LEU A 338 4.35 -15.55 -12.51
CA LEU A 338 5.71 -15.92 -12.12
C LEU A 338 5.72 -17.18 -11.26
N VAL A 339 4.90 -17.26 -10.20
CA VAL A 339 4.76 -18.49 -9.41
C VAL A 339 4.43 -19.69 -10.31
N LYS A 340 3.47 -19.54 -11.21
CA LYS A 340 3.08 -20.60 -12.15
C LYS A 340 4.24 -21.04 -13.04
N ASN A 341 4.91 -20.10 -13.69
CA ASN A 341 5.90 -20.41 -14.72
C ASN A 341 7.28 -20.75 -14.16
N VAL A 342 7.70 -20.10 -13.05
CA VAL A 342 9.01 -20.33 -12.45
C VAL A 342 8.98 -21.49 -11.45
N MET A 343 7.95 -21.52 -10.57
CA MET A 343 7.93 -22.50 -9.48
C MET A 343 7.23 -23.81 -9.85
N LEU A 344 6.20 -23.79 -10.68
CA LEU A 344 5.32 -24.96 -10.87
C LEU A 344 5.48 -25.67 -12.21
N ILE A 345 6.02 -25.02 -13.24
CA ILE A 345 6.18 -25.65 -14.56
C ILE A 345 7.19 -26.80 -14.51
N ASP A 346 6.83 -27.91 -15.16
CA ASP A 346 7.63 -29.14 -15.28
C ASP A 346 7.94 -29.52 -16.74
N GLU A 347 7.89 -28.56 -17.67
CA GLU A 347 8.02 -28.80 -19.11
C GLU A 347 9.35 -28.29 -19.67
N GLY A 348 9.98 -29.14 -20.52
CA GLY A 348 11.18 -28.78 -21.27
C GLY A 348 12.42 -28.52 -20.41
N ASN A 349 13.28 -27.62 -20.88
CA ASN A 349 14.52 -27.22 -20.18
C ASN A 349 14.30 -26.32 -18.98
N ASN A 350 13.05 -25.92 -18.73
CA ASN A 350 12.65 -24.99 -17.67
C ASN A 350 11.97 -25.70 -16.49
N SER A 351 12.47 -26.87 -16.10
CA SER A 351 11.96 -27.56 -14.92
C SER A 351 12.19 -26.74 -13.66
N SER A 352 11.14 -26.58 -12.85
CA SER A 352 11.24 -25.88 -11.57
C SER A 352 12.17 -26.61 -10.59
N ALA A 353 12.69 -25.90 -9.59
CA ALA A 353 13.46 -26.52 -8.52
C ALA A 353 12.62 -27.58 -7.76
N PHE A 354 11.31 -27.40 -7.64
CA PHE A 354 10.40 -28.43 -7.10
C PHE A 354 10.40 -29.69 -7.95
N ARG A 355 10.34 -29.56 -9.26
CA ARG A 355 10.36 -30.70 -10.17
C ARG A 355 11.69 -31.43 -10.11
N THR A 356 12.79 -30.70 -10.00
CA THR A 356 14.13 -31.27 -9.84
C THR A 356 14.25 -32.06 -8.54
N ALA A 357 13.75 -31.51 -7.43
CA ALA A 357 13.74 -32.18 -6.13
C ALA A 357 12.89 -33.46 -6.13
N LEU A 358 11.84 -33.52 -6.96
CA LEU A 358 10.94 -34.67 -7.11
C LEU A 358 11.14 -35.40 -8.45
N SER A 359 12.38 -35.49 -8.91
CA SER A 359 12.71 -36.08 -10.23
C SER A 359 12.20 -37.53 -10.44
N ASN A 360 12.16 -38.30 -9.34
CA ASN A 360 11.65 -39.68 -9.36
C ASN A 360 10.12 -39.80 -9.38
N MET A 361 9.40 -38.73 -9.13
CA MET A 361 7.94 -38.69 -9.14
C MET A 361 7.41 -38.64 -10.58
N GLY A 362 6.36 -39.40 -10.90
CA GLY A 362 5.70 -39.32 -12.20
C GLY A 362 5.11 -37.93 -12.45
N ARG A 363 5.13 -37.46 -13.73
CA ARG A 363 4.59 -36.11 -14.07
C ARG A 363 3.15 -35.91 -13.62
N ARG A 364 2.31 -36.94 -13.71
CA ARG A 364 0.91 -36.88 -13.30
C ARG A 364 0.79 -36.67 -11.78
N GLU A 365 1.57 -37.42 -11.02
CA GLU A 365 1.60 -37.31 -9.55
C GLU A 365 2.15 -35.96 -9.10
N TYR A 366 3.23 -35.47 -9.70
CA TYR A 366 3.77 -34.15 -9.46
C TYR A 366 2.73 -33.05 -9.69
N ARG A 367 2.06 -33.06 -10.85
CA ARG A 367 1.02 -32.08 -11.16
C ARG A 367 -0.14 -32.14 -10.18
N GLN A 368 -0.54 -33.33 -9.75
CA GLN A 368 -1.60 -33.49 -8.76
C GLN A 368 -1.17 -32.96 -7.39
N LEU A 369 0.06 -33.23 -6.96
CA LEU A 369 0.63 -32.72 -5.72
C LEU A 369 0.65 -31.17 -5.72
N MET A 370 1.19 -30.57 -6.77
CA MET A 370 1.24 -29.10 -6.92
C MET A 370 -0.17 -28.49 -6.98
N LYS A 371 -1.11 -29.14 -7.69
CA LYS A 371 -2.50 -28.68 -7.73
C LYS A 371 -3.17 -28.74 -6.35
N ASN A 372 -2.91 -29.77 -5.57
CA ASN A 372 -3.46 -29.88 -4.22
C ASN A 372 -2.89 -28.81 -3.30
N PHE A 373 -1.63 -28.40 -3.48
CA PHE A 373 -0.99 -27.37 -2.64
C PHE A 373 -1.24 -25.93 -3.15
N PHE A 374 -1.16 -25.69 -4.47
CA PHE A 374 -1.28 -24.35 -5.07
C PHE A 374 -2.62 -24.08 -5.76
N GLY A 375 -3.48 -25.09 -5.89
CA GLY A 375 -4.80 -24.96 -6.52
C GLY A 375 -5.82 -24.22 -5.62
N PRO A 376 -7.07 -24.09 -6.08
CA PRO A 376 -8.15 -23.49 -5.29
C PRO A 376 -8.47 -24.35 -4.05
N ASP A 377 -9.11 -23.73 -3.06
CA ASP A 377 -9.64 -24.46 -1.92
C ASP A 377 -10.67 -25.50 -2.35
N TYR A 378 -10.67 -26.63 -1.70
CA TYR A 378 -11.59 -27.73 -2.02
C TYR A 378 -12.20 -28.34 -0.76
N ASN A 379 -13.36 -28.96 -0.91
CA ASN A 379 -14.04 -29.65 0.19
C ASN A 379 -13.16 -30.79 0.76
N GLY A 380 -13.02 -30.84 2.06
CA GLY A 380 -12.15 -31.79 2.77
C GLY A 380 -10.76 -31.27 3.13
N GLN A 381 -10.41 -30.06 2.73
CA GLN A 381 -9.19 -29.40 3.16
C GLN A 381 -9.38 -28.89 4.61
N THR A 382 -8.43 -29.22 5.47
CA THR A 382 -8.47 -28.75 6.87
C THR A 382 -8.14 -27.27 6.98
N VAL A 383 -8.53 -26.63 8.08
CA VAL A 383 -8.16 -25.24 8.39
C VAL A 383 -6.64 -25.08 8.41
N VAL A 384 -5.93 -26.04 9.02
CA VAL A 384 -4.47 -26.06 9.10
C VAL A 384 -3.83 -26.13 7.70
N ASP A 385 -4.42 -26.91 6.77
CA ASP A 385 -3.92 -27.00 5.40
C ASP A 385 -4.08 -25.69 4.64
N ARG A 386 -5.22 -25.03 4.80
CA ARG A 386 -5.48 -23.72 4.18
C ARG A 386 -4.51 -22.67 4.72
N LYS A 387 -4.29 -22.65 6.03
CA LYS A 387 -3.32 -21.77 6.68
C LYS A 387 -1.91 -22.01 6.15
N LEU A 388 -1.45 -23.27 6.15
CA LEU A 388 -0.13 -23.63 5.65
C LEU A 388 0.07 -23.16 4.19
N ARG A 389 -0.91 -23.36 3.33
CA ARG A 389 -0.85 -22.93 1.92
C ARG A 389 -0.75 -21.42 1.79
N ARG A 390 -1.57 -20.68 2.54
CA ARG A 390 -1.54 -19.23 2.55
C ARG A 390 -0.18 -18.72 3.05
N ASP A 391 0.27 -19.22 4.19
CA ASP A 391 1.48 -18.77 4.83
C ASP A 391 2.73 -19.15 4.04
N PHE A 392 2.72 -20.30 3.37
CA PHE A 392 3.76 -20.67 2.42
C PHE A 392 3.85 -19.67 1.27
N ASN A 393 2.73 -19.26 0.70
CA ASN A 393 2.75 -18.26 -0.36
C ASN A 393 3.25 -16.91 0.15
N VAL A 394 2.79 -16.45 1.30
CA VAL A 394 3.18 -15.15 1.86
C VAL A 394 4.65 -15.13 2.32
N GLN A 395 5.12 -16.23 2.92
CA GLN A 395 6.45 -16.27 3.55
C GLN A 395 7.54 -16.83 2.64
N TYR A 396 7.19 -17.58 1.60
CA TYR A 396 8.15 -18.19 0.68
C TYR A 396 7.96 -17.79 -0.77
N SER A 397 6.79 -18.05 -1.38
CA SER A 397 6.58 -17.84 -2.82
C SER A 397 6.70 -16.37 -3.22
N VAL A 398 6.03 -15.47 -2.49
CA VAL A 398 6.03 -14.03 -2.80
C VAL A 398 7.41 -13.39 -2.57
N PRO A 399 8.13 -13.63 -1.47
CA PRO A 399 9.50 -13.13 -1.30
C PRO A 399 10.46 -13.63 -2.38
N LEU A 400 10.39 -14.92 -2.74
CA LEU A 400 11.21 -15.48 -3.82
C LEU A 400 10.94 -14.80 -5.16
N MET A 401 9.67 -14.63 -5.55
CA MET A 401 9.33 -13.97 -6.82
C MET A 401 9.66 -12.47 -6.80
N ASN A 402 9.55 -11.80 -5.67
CA ASN A 402 10.01 -10.42 -5.50
C ASN A 402 11.54 -10.32 -5.72
N TYR A 403 12.29 -11.30 -5.26
CA TYR A 403 13.74 -11.36 -5.52
C TYR A 403 14.02 -11.52 -7.03
N PHE A 404 13.29 -12.39 -7.73
CA PHE A 404 13.37 -12.51 -9.20
C PHE A 404 13.05 -11.20 -9.91
N LEU A 405 12.01 -10.48 -9.46
CA LEU A 405 11.67 -9.17 -10.01
C LEU A 405 12.73 -8.11 -9.74
N SER A 406 13.39 -8.17 -8.58
CA SER A 406 14.51 -7.27 -8.28
C SER A 406 15.70 -7.51 -9.20
N LEU A 407 16.02 -8.76 -9.48
CA LEU A 407 17.06 -9.13 -10.45
C LEU A 407 16.70 -8.66 -11.87
N LEU A 408 15.41 -8.82 -12.25
CA LEU A 408 14.91 -8.34 -13.55
C LEU A 408 15.00 -6.80 -13.64
N SER A 409 14.58 -6.08 -12.61
CA SER A 409 14.63 -4.61 -12.55
C SER A 409 16.07 -4.09 -12.64
N ASN A 410 17.00 -4.78 -11.99
CA ASN A 410 18.43 -4.44 -12.02
C ASN A 410 19.17 -4.94 -13.27
N GLN A 411 18.46 -5.57 -14.22
CA GLN A 411 19.05 -6.16 -15.43
C GLN A 411 20.22 -7.11 -15.12
N SER A 412 20.05 -7.91 -14.07
CA SER A 412 21.05 -8.85 -13.61
C SER A 412 21.30 -9.96 -14.63
N ARG A 413 22.54 -10.48 -14.67
CA ARG A 413 22.87 -11.65 -15.49
C ARG A 413 22.20 -12.90 -14.94
N ASP A 414 22.07 -13.92 -15.79
CA ASP A 414 21.60 -15.23 -15.39
C ASP A 414 22.45 -15.76 -14.22
N CYS A 415 21.80 -16.24 -13.18
CA CYS A 415 22.45 -16.71 -11.97
C CYS A 415 21.64 -17.79 -11.24
N THR A 416 22.28 -18.45 -10.29
CA THR A 416 21.63 -19.36 -9.36
C THR A 416 21.29 -18.61 -8.06
N ILE A 417 20.16 -18.95 -7.47
CA ILE A 417 19.62 -18.33 -6.25
C ILE A 417 19.50 -19.44 -5.18
N GLU A 418 20.21 -19.30 -4.10
CA GLU A 418 20.12 -20.16 -2.94
C GLU A 418 19.13 -19.59 -1.90
N TYR A 419 18.69 -20.42 -0.97
CA TYR A 419 17.77 -20.04 0.09
C TYR A 419 18.23 -18.79 0.87
N LYS A 420 19.52 -18.75 1.24
CA LYS A 420 20.12 -17.63 1.98
C LYS A 420 20.08 -16.28 1.24
N ASP A 421 20.07 -16.30 -0.10
CA ASP A 421 20.09 -15.07 -0.90
C ASP A 421 18.75 -14.31 -0.77
N VAL A 422 17.68 -15.05 -0.50
CA VAL A 422 16.31 -14.51 -0.39
C VAL A 422 15.87 -14.32 1.07
N PHE A 423 16.25 -15.23 1.95
CA PHE A 423 15.65 -15.37 3.28
C PHE A 423 16.60 -15.08 4.45
N ALA A 424 17.84 -14.60 4.21
CA ALA A 424 18.81 -14.31 5.28
C ALA A 424 18.27 -13.34 6.34
N ASP A 425 17.53 -12.31 5.91
CA ASP A 425 16.99 -11.28 6.82
C ASP A 425 15.59 -11.64 7.37
N CYS A 426 14.89 -12.57 6.73
CA CYS A 426 13.51 -12.90 7.09
C CYS A 426 13.14 -14.32 6.67
N GLU A 427 13.49 -15.29 7.51
CA GLU A 427 13.16 -16.69 7.27
C GLU A 427 11.66 -16.98 7.42
N PRO A 428 11.10 -17.90 6.59
CA PRO A 428 9.79 -18.47 6.85
C PRO A 428 9.73 -19.16 8.22
N ASN A 429 8.56 -19.13 8.84
CA ASN A 429 8.35 -19.81 10.11
C ASN A 429 8.62 -21.32 9.99
N GLN A 430 9.20 -21.91 11.05
CA GLN A 430 9.56 -23.32 11.06
C GLN A 430 8.39 -24.25 10.71
N TYR A 431 7.17 -23.93 11.17
CA TYR A 431 5.99 -24.74 10.83
C TYR A 431 5.66 -24.70 9.32
N VAL A 432 6.02 -23.62 8.61
CA VAL A 432 5.82 -23.52 7.14
C VAL A 432 6.83 -24.41 6.42
N ILE A 433 8.09 -24.38 6.86
CA ILE A 433 9.17 -25.21 6.30
C ILE A 433 8.85 -26.68 6.49
N GLU A 434 8.57 -27.10 7.74
CA GLU A 434 8.26 -28.49 8.06
C GLU A 434 6.92 -28.95 7.48
N GLY A 435 5.89 -28.10 7.55
CA GLY A 435 4.58 -28.42 7.00
C GLY A 435 4.60 -28.64 5.49
N PHE A 436 5.35 -27.79 4.76
CA PHE A 436 5.55 -27.98 3.33
C PHE A 436 6.32 -29.27 3.03
N LYS A 437 7.42 -29.51 3.75
CA LYS A 437 8.23 -30.74 3.60
C LYS A 437 7.42 -32.00 3.89
N ASN A 438 6.62 -32.00 4.94
CA ASN A 438 5.79 -33.16 5.30
C ASN A 438 4.72 -33.48 4.25
N LYS A 439 4.18 -32.46 3.58
CA LYS A 439 3.15 -32.64 2.55
C LYS A 439 3.68 -32.93 1.16
N THR A 440 4.85 -32.42 0.82
CA THR A 440 5.39 -32.48 -0.54
C THR A 440 6.64 -33.35 -0.66
N GLY A 441 7.33 -33.63 0.46
CA GLY A 441 8.65 -34.25 0.47
C GLY A 441 9.79 -33.30 0.12
N ILE A 442 9.51 -32.02 -0.14
CA ILE A 442 10.51 -31.03 -0.57
C ILE A 442 11.02 -30.24 0.62
N ASP A 443 12.31 -30.20 0.79
CA ASP A 443 13.00 -29.33 1.74
C ASP A 443 13.36 -28.00 1.06
N ILE A 444 12.57 -26.96 1.33
CA ILE A 444 12.71 -25.65 0.65
C ILE A 444 14.02 -24.94 1.00
N THR A 445 14.67 -25.29 2.09
CA THR A 445 15.96 -24.69 2.50
C THR A 445 17.14 -25.18 1.66
N LYS A 446 16.94 -26.26 0.90
CA LYS A 446 17.96 -26.90 0.05
C LYS A 446 17.75 -26.65 -1.43
N LEU A 447 16.70 -25.93 -1.78
CA LEU A 447 16.39 -25.67 -3.18
C LEU A 447 17.32 -24.61 -3.76
N VAL A 448 17.73 -24.84 -4.99
CA VAL A 448 18.47 -23.90 -5.82
C VAL A 448 17.58 -23.50 -6.99
N TRP A 449 17.37 -22.23 -7.19
CA TRP A 449 16.57 -21.67 -8.28
C TRP A 449 17.49 -21.08 -9.35
N ASN A 450 17.08 -21.19 -10.59
CA ASN A 450 17.79 -20.58 -11.72
C ASN A 450 17.05 -19.34 -12.18
N PHE A 451 17.70 -18.19 -12.11
CA PHE A 451 17.21 -16.96 -12.73
C PHE A 451 17.77 -16.84 -14.14
N SER A 452 16.87 -16.68 -15.10
CA SER A 452 17.23 -16.28 -16.46
C SER A 452 16.49 -15.00 -16.81
N TYR A 453 17.23 -13.95 -17.15
CA TYR A 453 16.68 -12.65 -17.49
C TYR A 453 15.68 -12.72 -18.63
N ASP A 454 16.04 -13.38 -19.72
CA ASP A 454 15.19 -13.49 -20.92
C ASP A 454 13.90 -14.27 -20.62
N TYR A 455 13.99 -15.34 -19.84
CA TYR A 455 12.83 -16.14 -19.49
C TYR A 455 11.84 -15.35 -18.60
N VAL A 456 12.31 -14.74 -17.53
CA VAL A 456 11.46 -13.96 -16.62
C VAL A 456 10.89 -12.74 -17.34
N SER A 457 11.69 -12.03 -18.13
CA SER A 457 11.26 -10.91 -18.95
C SER A 457 10.15 -11.33 -19.94
N SER A 458 10.28 -12.51 -20.58
CA SER A 458 9.30 -13.03 -21.51
C SER A 458 7.94 -13.31 -20.86
N ILE A 459 7.94 -13.81 -19.60
CA ILE A 459 6.71 -14.02 -18.83
C ILE A 459 6.02 -12.67 -18.58
N VAL A 460 6.76 -11.68 -18.07
CA VAL A 460 6.21 -10.34 -17.80
C VAL A 460 5.65 -9.70 -19.08
N LYS A 461 6.41 -9.74 -20.17
CA LYS A 461 5.96 -9.21 -21.48
C LYS A 461 4.68 -9.87 -21.95
N ARG A 462 4.63 -11.18 -21.94
CA ARG A 462 3.46 -11.95 -22.40
C ARG A 462 2.20 -11.62 -21.61
N GLU A 463 2.31 -11.51 -20.29
CA GLU A 463 1.16 -11.23 -19.44
C GLU A 463 0.63 -9.81 -19.62
N PHE A 464 1.52 -8.81 -19.73
CA PHE A 464 1.10 -7.40 -19.86
C PHE A 464 0.78 -6.96 -21.30
N GLU A 465 1.26 -7.65 -22.31
CA GLU A 465 1.10 -7.26 -23.71
C GLU A 465 -0.35 -6.99 -24.14
N PRO A 466 -1.36 -7.83 -23.78
CA PRO A 466 -2.73 -7.58 -24.16
C PRO A 466 -3.31 -6.30 -23.58
N LEU A 467 -2.99 -6.00 -22.33
CA LEU A 467 -3.44 -4.79 -21.64
C LEU A 467 -2.74 -3.54 -22.21
N LEU A 468 -1.42 -3.56 -22.26
CA LEU A 468 -0.63 -2.40 -22.71
C LEU A 468 -0.93 -2.03 -24.16
N ARG A 469 -1.22 -3.02 -25.03
CA ARG A 469 -1.66 -2.76 -26.40
C ARG A 469 -2.96 -1.97 -26.45
N LYS A 470 -3.95 -2.30 -25.60
CA LYS A 470 -5.23 -1.59 -25.53
C LYS A 470 -5.04 -0.18 -25.01
N ILE A 471 -4.28 -0.04 -23.93
CA ILE A 471 -4.00 1.26 -23.29
C ILE A 471 -3.24 2.17 -24.25
N SER A 472 -2.24 1.65 -24.94
CA SER A 472 -1.48 2.41 -25.94
C SER A 472 -2.39 2.94 -27.06
N ALA A 473 -3.37 2.15 -27.52
CA ALA A 473 -4.34 2.60 -28.52
C ALA A 473 -5.23 3.73 -27.99
N ILE A 474 -5.67 3.66 -26.73
CA ILE A 474 -6.44 4.73 -26.09
C ILE A 474 -5.61 6.00 -25.99
N MET A 475 -4.39 5.92 -25.46
CA MET A 475 -3.50 7.08 -25.33
C MET A 475 -3.17 7.73 -26.70
N TYR A 476 -3.03 6.90 -27.74
CA TYR A 476 -2.86 7.38 -29.10
C TYR A 476 -4.09 8.15 -29.61
N ALA A 477 -5.28 7.62 -29.38
CA ALA A 477 -6.53 8.26 -29.79
C ALA A 477 -6.75 9.63 -29.14
N TYR A 478 -6.31 9.80 -27.89
CA TYR A 478 -6.32 11.09 -27.19
C TYR A 478 -5.09 11.96 -27.47
N SER A 479 -4.19 11.47 -28.32
CA SER A 479 -3.00 12.24 -28.72
C SER A 479 -2.15 12.74 -27.55
N CYS A 480 -1.88 11.86 -26.55
CA CYS A 480 -1.10 12.25 -25.38
C CYS A 480 0.27 12.80 -25.75
N ASP A 481 0.63 13.94 -25.18
CA ASP A 481 1.93 14.61 -25.39
C ASP A 481 3.01 14.05 -24.48
N ILE A 482 2.63 13.74 -23.23
CA ILE A 482 3.50 13.12 -22.22
C ILE A 482 2.79 11.88 -21.67
N ILE A 483 3.58 10.85 -21.41
CA ILE A 483 3.12 9.61 -20.80
C ILE A 483 3.90 9.37 -19.53
N ILE A 484 3.16 9.11 -18.45
CA ILE A 484 3.71 8.83 -17.13
C ILE A 484 3.38 7.38 -16.77
N LEU A 485 4.40 6.60 -16.48
CA LEU A 485 4.29 5.26 -15.95
C LEU A 485 4.61 5.27 -14.46
N SER A 486 3.70 4.78 -13.64
CA SER A 486 3.82 4.70 -12.19
C SER A 486 3.45 3.31 -11.67
N GLY A 487 3.65 3.08 -10.36
CA GLY A 487 3.47 1.78 -9.72
C GLY A 487 4.70 0.87 -9.86
N ARG A 488 4.87 -0.07 -8.93
CA ARG A 488 6.06 -0.94 -8.87
C ARG A 488 6.35 -1.73 -10.17
N PRO A 489 5.36 -2.37 -10.82
CA PRO A 489 5.62 -3.08 -12.07
C PRO A 489 6.16 -2.20 -13.19
N SER A 490 5.85 -0.90 -13.22
CA SER A 490 6.34 0.02 -14.26
C SER A 490 7.86 0.24 -14.23
N SER A 491 8.53 -0.12 -13.12
CA SER A 491 9.99 -0.10 -13.02
C SER A 491 10.67 -1.18 -13.87
N LEU A 492 9.93 -2.21 -14.27
CA LEU A 492 10.48 -3.32 -15.03
C LEU A 492 10.74 -2.92 -16.50
N PRO A 493 11.96 -3.13 -17.02
CA PRO A 493 12.28 -2.83 -18.41
C PRO A 493 11.31 -3.49 -19.40
N ALA A 494 10.87 -4.71 -19.09
CA ALA A 494 9.91 -5.47 -19.88
C ALA A 494 8.58 -4.72 -20.13
N ILE A 495 8.05 -4.01 -19.13
CA ILE A 495 6.83 -3.21 -19.25
C ILE A 495 7.03 -2.04 -20.21
N ARG A 496 8.15 -1.32 -20.04
CA ARG A 496 8.51 -0.19 -20.89
C ARG A 496 8.71 -0.61 -22.35
N GLU A 497 9.37 -1.72 -22.58
CA GLU A 497 9.61 -2.26 -23.92
C GLU A 497 8.29 -2.63 -24.62
N VAL A 498 7.37 -3.29 -23.93
CA VAL A 498 6.05 -3.63 -24.48
C VAL A 498 5.25 -2.36 -24.76
N PHE A 499 5.28 -1.38 -23.87
CA PHE A 499 4.58 -0.12 -24.09
C PHE A 499 5.10 0.60 -25.35
N LEU A 500 6.42 0.76 -25.46
CA LEU A 500 7.06 1.41 -26.61
C LEU A 500 6.89 0.67 -27.94
N LYS A 501 6.65 -0.64 -27.88
CA LYS A 501 6.33 -1.44 -29.08
C LYS A 501 5.01 -0.99 -29.73
N TYR A 502 4.03 -0.58 -28.92
CA TYR A 502 2.69 -0.18 -29.38
C TYR A 502 2.47 1.32 -29.44
N TYR A 503 3.24 2.08 -28.66
CA TYR A 503 3.19 3.54 -28.67
C TYR A 503 4.61 4.11 -28.63
N PRO A 504 5.29 4.17 -29.77
CA PRO A 504 6.64 4.76 -29.84
C PRO A 504 6.55 6.26 -29.64
N VAL A 505 7.11 6.72 -28.52
CA VAL A 505 7.24 8.15 -28.19
C VAL A 505 8.69 8.52 -27.97
N ALA A 506 9.01 9.81 -28.11
CA ALA A 506 10.36 10.28 -27.81
C ALA A 506 10.73 10.01 -26.35
N PRO A 507 12.00 9.68 -26.06
CA PRO A 507 12.42 9.29 -24.71
C PRO A 507 12.09 10.31 -23.60
N ASN A 508 12.09 11.60 -23.94
CA ASN A 508 11.75 12.69 -23.01
C ASN A 508 10.24 12.85 -22.78
N ARG A 509 9.39 12.11 -23.50
CA ARG A 509 7.93 12.12 -23.38
C ARG A 509 7.38 10.89 -22.64
N LEU A 510 8.23 9.90 -22.35
CA LEU A 510 7.89 8.73 -21.54
C LEU A 510 8.62 8.84 -20.20
N ILE A 511 7.87 9.15 -19.17
CA ILE A 511 8.37 9.36 -17.81
C ILE A 511 8.02 8.14 -16.98
N VAL A 512 9.07 7.49 -16.43
CA VAL A 512 8.89 6.40 -15.45
C VAL A 512 9.17 6.98 -14.07
N LEU A 513 8.14 7.14 -13.26
CA LEU A 513 8.25 7.85 -11.98
C LEU A 513 9.22 7.19 -11.00
N ASN A 514 9.39 5.88 -11.08
CA ASN A 514 10.36 5.15 -10.22
C ASN A 514 11.82 5.58 -10.40
N ASN A 515 12.13 6.21 -11.52
CA ASN A 515 13.47 6.73 -11.84
C ASN A 515 13.50 8.26 -11.95
N TYR A 516 12.40 8.92 -11.59
CA TYR A 516 12.27 10.36 -11.71
C TYR A 516 12.67 11.04 -10.40
N TYR A 517 13.60 11.97 -10.46
CA TYR A 517 13.98 12.80 -9.32
C TYR A 517 13.00 13.95 -9.16
N VAL A 518 12.18 13.88 -8.12
CA VAL A 518 11.09 14.84 -7.88
C VAL A 518 11.59 16.20 -7.37
N GLY A 519 12.76 16.24 -6.79
CA GLY A 519 13.36 17.44 -6.18
C GLY A 519 13.47 17.34 -4.66
N ASP A 520 14.23 18.27 -4.07
CA ASP A 520 14.54 18.29 -2.63
C ASP A 520 13.32 18.59 -1.75
N TRP A 521 12.24 19.10 -2.34
CA TRP A 521 10.98 19.34 -1.62
C TRP A 521 10.26 18.05 -1.24
N TYR A 522 10.57 16.97 -1.95
CA TYR A 522 9.93 15.69 -1.72
C TYR A 522 10.42 15.06 -0.41
N PRO A 523 9.53 14.74 0.55
CA PRO A 523 9.93 14.37 1.92
C PRO A 523 10.75 13.08 2.02
N PHE A 524 10.76 12.28 0.95
CA PHE A 524 11.48 11.01 0.88
C PHE A 524 12.64 11.02 -0.12
N SER A 525 13.09 12.20 -0.58
CA SER A 525 14.17 12.36 -1.57
C SER A 525 15.48 11.70 -1.12
N ASN A 526 15.77 11.66 0.17
CA ASN A 526 16.97 11.06 0.76
C ASN A 526 16.87 9.55 0.99
N ASN A 527 15.70 8.94 0.80
CA ASN A 527 15.51 7.50 0.96
C ASN A 527 15.55 6.81 -0.41
N ALA A 528 16.65 6.11 -0.71
CA ALA A 528 16.87 5.46 -2.00
C ALA A 528 15.77 4.42 -2.36
N ARG A 529 15.11 3.81 -1.36
CA ARG A 529 13.99 2.89 -1.58
C ARG A 529 12.70 3.66 -1.84
N ALA A 530 12.41 4.67 -1.02
CA ALA A 530 11.21 5.47 -1.11
C ALA A 530 11.21 6.42 -2.33
N SER A 531 12.37 6.92 -2.76
CA SER A 531 12.49 7.75 -3.96
C SER A 531 12.20 6.99 -5.26
N ARG A 532 12.28 5.64 -5.24
CA ARG A 532 11.92 4.78 -6.37
C ARG A 532 10.44 4.43 -6.42
N ASP A 533 9.70 4.64 -5.34
CA ASP A 533 8.27 4.31 -5.20
C ASP A 533 7.45 5.61 -5.00
N VAL A 534 7.61 6.57 -5.92
CA VAL A 534 7.01 7.91 -5.81
C VAL A 534 5.48 7.86 -5.67
N THR A 535 4.82 6.93 -6.33
CA THR A 535 3.35 6.85 -6.36
C THR A 535 2.70 6.62 -4.99
N PRO A 536 3.16 5.68 -4.15
CA PRO A 536 2.55 5.47 -2.83
C PRO A 536 2.78 6.62 -1.85
N LEU A 537 3.73 7.50 -2.13
CA LEU A 537 4.17 8.54 -1.21
C LEU A 537 3.54 9.91 -1.48
N LEU A 538 2.83 10.01 -2.59
CA LEU A 538 2.08 11.20 -2.96
C LEU A 538 0.70 11.29 -2.29
N ILE A 539 0.39 10.29 -1.54
CA ILE A 539 -0.90 10.13 -0.88
C ILE A 539 -0.80 10.70 0.56
#